data_22ae931c23dcb03e193ed2ed4b2a9780
#
_entry.id   22ae931c23dcb03e193ed2ed4b2a9780
#
_cell.length_a   1.000
_cell.length_b   1.000
_cell.length_c   1.000
_cell.angle_alpha   90.00
_cell.angle_beta   90.00
_cell.angle_gamma   90.00
#
_symmetry.space_group_name_H-M   'P 1'
#
loop_
_entity.id
_entity.type
_entity.pdbx_description
1 polymer ?
#
loop_
_entity_poly.entity_id
_entity_poly.type
_entity_poly.pdbx_seq_one_letter_code
_entity_poly.pdbx_strand_id
1 'polypeptide(L)'
;MAAQKKIPKRSEVDKQYTWATEDLFATDELWEKALEDAKKYIPMAEAYKGRLGESADTLYGFLKARDEANLKIGRLANYAMRKSDEDTANSFYNAMKGKLMSYLVANESAYAFVTPEIIAIDDAKLDGFMQQKPELKEYERLLSRIRRMKAHTLSDAEERIMALAGQMSNAPGEIGSAFRNADIRFPDIHDAEGNALQVTQGSFIPLMENGDVNVRKAAFESMYHTFASFKHTTAAFLDAQMKTLIFNAQARHYDSTLEAALDETEVPVQVYHNLIEAVHNNIEHLHKYVNLRKKLMGVDELHMYDLYTPIVSNATKKIPYEEAKEIILKALAPLGQDYLDILKEGFSNRWIDVYENEGKRSGAYSSGGDPHPYVLLNQQDTLDSMFTIAHEMGHALHSYHSIKHQPPCNAHYVIFVAEVASTCNEVLLVKYLLNNTTDKRERAYLINHFLESFRGTVYRQTMFAEFELFMSRLAESGTALTADALCDKYYELNKFYFGDGITVDKEIAEEWARIPHFFYNFYVFQYATGFSAACAIANRILTEGETAVADYKKFLSAGGSMDPISILKLAGVDMTTAAPVNEALKLFGELIDEMEELMA
;
A
#
# COMPACT_ATOMS: atom_id res chain seq x y z
N MET A 1 24.24 16.60 -23.70
CA MET A 1 22.89 16.00 -23.78
C MET A 1 23.05 14.56 -24.26
N ALA A 2 22.86 13.59 -23.36
CA ALA A 2 22.75 12.20 -23.80
C ALA A 2 21.47 12.10 -24.65
N ALA A 3 21.54 11.48 -25.83
CA ALA A 3 20.38 11.28 -26.68
C ALA A 3 19.32 10.52 -25.84
N GLN A 4 18.16 11.13 -25.67
CA GLN A 4 17.03 10.53 -24.95
C GLN A 4 16.70 9.22 -25.67
N LYS A 5 16.91 8.09 -24.98
CA LYS A 5 16.65 6.76 -25.56
C LYS A 5 15.15 6.71 -25.88
N LYS A 6 14.80 6.54 -27.14
CA LYS A 6 13.40 6.48 -27.57
C LYS A 6 12.73 5.30 -26.86
N ILE A 7 11.60 5.56 -26.21
CA ILE A 7 10.78 4.51 -25.60
C ILE A 7 10.30 3.57 -26.71
N PRO A 8 10.51 2.24 -26.59
CA PRO A 8 10.11 1.29 -27.63
C PRO A 8 8.59 1.13 -27.68
N LYS A 9 8.06 0.72 -28.83
CA LYS A 9 6.69 0.23 -28.91
C LYS A 9 6.58 -1.15 -28.25
N ARG A 10 5.37 -1.51 -27.79
CA ARG A 10 5.12 -2.83 -27.21
C ARG A 10 5.63 -3.99 -28.07
N SER A 11 5.44 -3.93 -29.39
CA SER A 11 5.89 -4.95 -30.34
C SER A 11 7.41 -5.04 -30.52
N GLU A 12 8.16 -4.06 -30.03
CA GLU A 12 9.63 -4.00 -30.11
C GLU A 12 10.30 -4.52 -28.83
N VAL A 13 9.50 -4.77 -27.76
CA VAL A 13 10.02 -5.35 -26.50
C VAL A 13 10.26 -6.83 -26.69
N ASP A 14 11.44 -7.31 -26.29
CA ASP A 14 11.76 -8.74 -26.36
C ASP A 14 10.80 -9.55 -25.49
N LYS A 15 10.25 -10.62 -26.08
CA LYS A 15 9.23 -11.47 -25.45
C LYS A 15 9.64 -11.99 -24.06
N GLN A 16 10.92 -12.28 -23.84
CA GLN A 16 11.42 -12.76 -22.56
C GLN A 16 11.21 -11.78 -21.40
N TYR A 17 11.03 -10.49 -21.70
CA TYR A 17 10.79 -9.42 -20.72
C TYR A 17 9.34 -8.96 -20.67
N THR A 18 8.43 -9.75 -21.23
CA THR A 18 6.99 -9.48 -21.24
C THR A 18 6.23 -10.58 -20.48
N TRP A 19 5.05 -10.27 -20.00
CA TRP A 19 4.20 -11.25 -19.33
C TRP A 19 3.84 -12.47 -20.17
N ALA A 20 3.72 -13.65 -19.53
CA ALA A 20 3.12 -14.85 -20.07
C ALA A 20 1.58 -14.78 -19.94
N THR A 21 0.93 -13.82 -20.59
CA THR A 21 -0.55 -13.69 -20.54
C THR A 21 -1.25 -14.88 -21.20
N GLU A 22 -0.56 -15.59 -22.07
CA GLU A 22 -1.02 -16.86 -22.67
C GLU A 22 -1.28 -17.97 -21.64
N ASP A 23 -0.71 -17.90 -20.44
CA ASP A 23 -0.97 -18.85 -19.34
C ASP A 23 -2.35 -18.63 -18.71
N LEU A 24 -2.91 -17.43 -18.84
CA LEU A 24 -4.31 -17.13 -18.48
C LEU A 24 -5.26 -17.56 -19.59
N PHE A 25 -5.07 -17.01 -20.80
CA PHE A 25 -5.81 -17.37 -22.00
C PHE A 25 -4.86 -17.34 -23.21
N ALA A 26 -4.82 -18.44 -23.95
CA ALA A 26 -3.94 -18.56 -25.09
C ALA A 26 -4.27 -17.58 -26.24
N THR A 27 -5.53 -17.14 -26.35
CA THR A 27 -6.00 -16.14 -27.32
C THR A 27 -7.11 -15.26 -26.75
N ASP A 28 -7.30 -14.09 -27.37
CA ASP A 28 -8.39 -13.16 -27.01
C ASP A 28 -9.79 -13.79 -27.24
N GLU A 29 -9.94 -14.65 -28.26
CA GLU A 29 -11.20 -15.34 -28.54
C GLU A 29 -11.56 -16.34 -27.43
N LEU A 30 -10.57 -17.00 -26.82
CA LEU A 30 -10.81 -17.88 -25.67
C LEU A 30 -11.25 -17.09 -24.44
N TRP A 31 -10.71 -15.91 -24.25
CA TRP A 31 -11.16 -15.00 -23.18
C TRP A 31 -12.61 -14.54 -23.43
N GLU A 32 -12.94 -14.09 -24.65
CA GLU A 32 -14.32 -13.68 -25.00
C GLU A 32 -15.33 -14.81 -24.76
N LYS A 33 -14.97 -16.03 -25.16
CA LYS A 33 -15.80 -17.20 -24.90
C LYS A 33 -15.95 -17.46 -23.40
N ALA A 34 -14.88 -17.38 -22.63
CA ALA A 34 -14.91 -17.59 -21.19
C ALA A 34 -15.74 -16.52 -20.47
N LEU A 35 -15.71 -15.25 -20.93
CA LEU A 35 -16.58 -14.19 -20.41
C LEU A 35 -18.06 -14.48 -20.69
N GLU A 36 -18.38 -14.95 -21.90
CA GLU A 36 -19.75 -15.35 -22.24
C GLU A 36 -20.22 -16.52 -21.36
N ASP A 37 -19.37 -17.53 -21.19
CA ASP A 37 -19.64 -18.68 -20.33
C ASP A 37 -19.79 -18.28 -18.84
N ALA A 38 -19.12 -17.20 -18.38
CA ALA A 38 -19.22 -16.71 -17.02
C ALA A 38 -20.57 -16.06 -16.70
N LYS A 39 -21.31 -15.60 -17.69
CA LYS A 39 -22.65 -15.01 -17.48
C LYS A 39 -23.64 -15.95 -16.77
N LYS A 40 -23.42 -17.27 -16.86
CA LYS A 40 -24.23 -18.27 -16.13
C LYS A 40 -24.14 -18.17 -14.61
N TYR A 41 -23.08 -17.53 -14.06
CA TYR A 41 -22.91 -17.38 -12.61
C TYR A 41 -23.92 -16.41 -12.00
N ILE A 42 -24.45 -15.46 -12.78
CA ILE A 42 -25.49 -14.54 -12.35
C ILE A 42 -26.79 -15.30 -12.01
N PRO A 43 -27.45 -16.00 -12.95
CA PRO A 43 -28.66 -16.77 -12.62
C PRO A 43 -28.40 -17.92 -11.64
N MET A 44 -27.16 -18.44 -11.59
CA MET A 44 -26.78 -19.43 -10.57
C MET A 44 -26.89 -18.83 -9.18
N ALA A 45 -26.32 -17.63 -8.94
CA ALA A 45 -26.40 -16.95 -7.65
C ALA A 45 -27.85 -16.61 -7.29
N GLU A 46 -28.61 -16.05 -8.22
CA GLU A 46 -30.01 -15.70 -8.03
C GLU A 46 -30.89 -16.89 -7.62
N ALA A 47 -30.57 -18.10 -8.08
CA ALA A 47 -31.29 -19.33 -7.72
C ALA A 47 -31.16 -19.72 -6.23
N TYR A 48 -30.17 -19.18 -5.53
CA TYR A 48 -29.97 -19.37 -4.07
C TYR A 48 -30.59 -18.26 -3.22
N LYS A 49 -31.00 -17.16 -3.83
CA LYS A 49 -31.57 -16.00 -3.11
C LYS A 49 -32.80 -16.41 -2.29
N GLY A 50 -32.84 -16.03 -1.02
CA GLY A 50 -33.86 -16.38 -0.04
C GLY A 50 -33.72 -17.79 0.54
N ARG A 51 -32.63 -18.52 0.23
CA ARG A 51 -32.49 -19.93 0.53
C ARG A 51 -31.27 -20.32 1.36
N LEU A 52 -30.32 -19.41 1.61
CA LEU A 52 -29.08 -19.76 2.30
C LEU A 52 -29.30 -20.30 3.72
N GLY A 53 -30.40 -19.92 4.35
CA GLY A 53 -30.80 -20.44 5.65
C GLY A 53 -31.66 -21.73 5.61
N GLU A 54 -31.94 -22.32 4.47
CA GLU A 54 -32.81 -23.52 4.39
C GLU A 54 -32.15 -24.76 5.01
N SER A 55 -30.91 -25.06 4.63
CA SER A 55 -30.14 -26.21 5.11
C SER A 55 -28.64 -26.04 5.00
N ALA A 56 -27.89 -26.86 5.73
CA ALA A 56 -26.43 -26.93 5.64
C ALA A 56 -25.92 -27.22 4.22
N ASP A 57 -26.62 -28.14 3.50
CA ASP A 57 -26.27 -28.50 2.12
C ASP A 57 -26.52 -27.34 1.15
N THR A 58 -27.58 -26.55 1.33
CA THR A 58 -27.88 -25.38 0.52
C THR A 58 -26.81 -24.31 0.69
N LEU A 59 -26.45 -24.00 1.94
CA LEU A 59 -25.41 -23.03 2.24
C LEU A 59 -24.05 -23.47 1.68
N TYR A 60 -23.63 -24.69 1.94
CA TYR A 60 -22.38 -25.25 1.43
C TYR A 60 -22.34 -25.26 -0.11
N GLY A 61 -23.41 -25.73 -0.75
CA GLY A 61 -23.50 -25.76 -2.20
C GLY A 61 -23.36 -24.39 -2.84
N PHE A 62 -23.97 -23.37 -2.24
CA PHE A 62 -23.82 -21.98 -2.68
C PHE A 62 -22.36 -21.48 -2.53
N LEU A 63 -21.78 -21.64 -1.33
CA LEU A 63 -20.42 -21.14 -1.06
C LEU A 63 -19.38 -21.77 -1.99
N LYS A 64 -19.49 -23.08 -2.22
CA LYS A 64 -18.63 -23.80 -3.16
C LYS A 64 -18.80 -23.33 -4.60
N ALA A 65 -20.05 -23.18 -5.06
CA ALA A 65 -20.32 -22.69 -6.40
C ALA A 65 -19.82 -21.24 -6.62
N ARG A 66 -19.90 -20.40 -5.57
CA ARG A 66 -19.36 -19.05 -5.58
C ARG A 66 -17.83 -19.05 -5.71
N ASP A 67 -17.13 -19.90 -4.98
CA ASP A 67 -15.67 -20.01 -5.06
C ASP A 67 -15.21 -20.46 -6.44
N GLU A 68 -15.87 -21.46 -7.04
CA GLU A 68 -15.61 -21.92 -8.41
C GLU A 68 -15.83 -20.78 -9.44
N ALA A 69 -16.86 -19.95 -9.25
CA ALA A 69 -17.12 -18.79 -10.08
C ALA A 69 -16.01 -17.73 -9.91
N ASN A 70 -15.64 -17.40 -8.67
CA ASN A 70 -14.63 -16.39 -8.36
C ASN A 70 -13.26 -16.74 -8.96
N LEU A 71 -12.82 -17.99 -8.92
CA LEU A 71 -11.58 -18.43 -9.56
C LEU A 71 -11.58 -18.15 -11.07
N LYS A 72 -12.68 -18.44 -11.76
CA LYS A 72 -12.80 -18.21 -13.21
C LYS A 72 -12.91 -16.72 -13.54
N ILE A 73 -13.67 -15.96 -12.74
CA ILE A 73 -13.79 -14.51 -12.88
C ILE A 73 -12.43 -13.83 -12.61
N GLY A 74 -11.68 -14.30 -11.62
CA GLY A 74 -10.33 -13.81 -11.32
C GLY A 74 -9.37 -13.97 -12.50
N ARG A 75 -9.40 -15.10 -13.22
CA ARG A 75 -8.59 -15.30 -14.44
C ARG A 75 -9.01 -14.35 -15.56
N LEU A 76 -10.32 -14.13 -15.76
CA LEU A 76 -10.85 -13.16 -16.72
C LEU A 76 -10.35 -11.75 -16.41
N ALA A 77 -10.42 -11.37 -15.13
CA ALA A 77 -9.99 -10.06 -14.67
C ALA A 77 -8.48 -9.87 -14.85
N ASN A 78 -7.66 -10.86 -14.45
CA ASN A 78 -6.22 -10.78 -14.63
C ASN A 78 -5.83 -10.59 -16.09
N TYR A 79 -6.40 -11.34 -17.02
CA TYR A 79 -6.09 -11.20 -18.43
C TYR A 79 -6.41 -9.81 -18.99
N ALA A 80 -7.66 -9.37 -18.85
CA ALA A 80 -8.10 -8.10 -19.42
C ALA A 80 -7.35 -6.90 -18.81
N MET A 81 -7.07 -6.94 -17.49
CA MET A 81 -6.29 -5.89 -16.82
C MET A 81 -4.84 -5.87 -17.30
N ARG A 82 -4.16 -7.03 -17.37
CA ARG A 82 -2.77 -7.10 -17.85
C ARG A 82 -2.66 -6.63 -19.29
N LYS A 83 -3.57 -7.07 -20.18
CA LYS A 83 -3.59 -6.63 -21.58
C LYS A 83 -3.83 -5.12 -21.73
N SER A 84 -4.67 -4.53 -20.88
CA SER A 84 -4.87 -3.08 -20.84
C SER A 84 -3.65 -2.33 -20.30
N ASP A 85 -2.91 -2.90 -19.32
CA ASP A 85 -1.77 -2.25 -18.68
C ASP A 85 -0.48 -2.33 -19.55
N GLU A 86 -0.40 -3.30 -20.49
CA GLU A 86 0.69 -3.39 -21.50
C GLU A 86 0.71 -2.16 -22.43
N ASP A 87 -0.46 -1.63 -22.76
CA ASP A 87 -0.64 -0.44 -23.60
C ASP A 87 -2.02 0.20 -23.31
N THR A 88 -2.01 1.21 -22.46
CA THR A 88 -3.24 1.92 -22.02
C THR A 88 -3.90 2.75 -23.14
N ALA A 89 -3.23 2.93 -24.28
CA ALA A 89 -3.78 3.58 -25.46
C ALA A 89 -4.48 2.60 -26.41
N ASN A 90 -4.34 1.27 -26.18
CA ASN A 90 -4.93 0.26 -27.04
C ASN A 90 -6.45 0.16 -26.86
N SER A 91 -7.21 0.67 -27.85
CA SER A 91 -8.67 0.74 -27.79
C SER A 91 -9.34 -0.64 -27.71
N PHE A 92 -8.74 -1.69 -28.29
CA PHE A 92 -9.28 -3.05 -28.27
C PHE A 92 -9.25 -3.60 -26.81
N TYR A 93 -8.09 -3.52 -26.13
CA TYR A 93 -7.99 -4.00 -24.75
C TYR A 93 -8.73 -3.12 -23.74
N ASN A 94 -8.85 -1.82 -24.02
CA ASN A 94 -9.73 -0.93 -23.23
C ASN A 94 -11.21 -1.32 -23.37
N ALA A 95 -11.65 -1.70 -24.56
CA ALA A 95 -13.01 -2.23 -24.76
C ALA A 95 -13.21 -3.59 -24.08
N MET A 96 -12.21 -4.47 -24.13
CA MET A 96 -12.22 -5.77 -23.41
C MET A 96 -12.38 -5.54 -21.89
N LYS A 97 -11.58 -4.65 -21.30
CA LYS A 97 -11.68 -4.24 -19.90
C LYS A 97 -13.07 -3.65 -19.58
N GLY A 98 -13.62 -2.82 -20.46
CA GLY A 98 -14.98 -2.27 -20.31
C GLY A 98 -16.06 -3.34 -20.25
N LYS A 99 -16.00 -4.37 -21.12
CA LYS A 99 -16.91 -5.53 -21.07
C LYS A 99 -16.80 -6.28 -19.73
N LEU A 100 -15.57 -6.53 -19.27
CA LEU A 100 -15.32 -7.16 -17.98
C LEU A 100 -15.95 -6.36 -16.84
N MET A 101 -15.68 -5.05 -16.76
CA MET A 101 -16.21 -4.19 -15.69
C MET A 101 -17.73 -4.20 -15.66
N SER A 102 -18.39 -4.15 -16.83
CA SER A 102 -19.85 -4.27 -16.91
C SER A 102 -20.37 -5.61 -16.38
N TYR A 103 -19.66 -6.70 -16.67
CA TYR A 103 -20.00 -8.03 -16.14
C TYR A 103 -19.78 -8.08 -14.62
N LEU A 104 -18.67 -7.56 -14.10
CA LEU A 104 -18.37 -7.56 -12.65
C LEU A 104 -19.45 -6.82 -11.86
N VAL A 105 -19.90 -5.66 -12.32
CA VAL A 105 -20.99 -4.90 -11.68
C VAL A 105 -22.29 -5.71 -11.65
N ALA A 106 -22.66 -6.36 -12.75
CA ALA A 106 -23.86 -7.21 -12.80
C ALA A 106 -23.73 -8.43 -11.89
N ASN A 107 -22.54 -9.05 -11.85
CA ASN A 107 -22.25 -10.18 -10.98
C ASN A 107 -22.32 -9.79 -9.50
N GLU A 108 -21.69 -8.70 -9.10
CA GLU A 108 -21.72 -8.18 -7.73
C GLU A 108 -23.16 -7.90 -7.27
N SER A 109 -23.95 -7.25 -8.12
CA SER A 109 -25.39 -7.02 -7.86
C SER A 109 -26.15 -8.31 -7.60
N ALA A 110 -25.87 -9.38 -8.36
CA ALA A 110 -26.52 -10.67 -8.17
C ALA A 110 -26.16 -11.36 -6.85
N TYR A 111 -25.00 -11.06 -6.27
CA TYR A 111 -24.53 -11.59 -4.98
C TYR A 111 -24.87 -10.69 -3.77
N ALA A 112 -25.49 -9.54 -3.96
CA ALA A 112 -25.77 -8.57 -2.89
C ALA A 112 -26.62 -9.12 -1.73
N PHE A 113 -27.43 -10.18 -1.97
CA PHE A 113 -28.25 -10.84 -0.95
C PHE A 113 -27.45 -11.68 0.06
N VAL A 114 -26.20 -12.04 -0.24
CA VAL A 114 -25.44 -13.06 0.50
C VAL A 114 -25.18 -12.64 1.94
N THR A 115 -24.63 -11.46 2.15
CA THR A 115 -24.32 -10.95 3.49
C THR A 115 -25.56 -10.78 4.36
N PRO A 116 -26.64 -10.11 3.91
CA PRO A 116 -27.89 -10.02 4.68
C PRO A 116 -28.51 -11.38 5.03
N GLU A 117 -28.54 -12.32 4.09
CA GLU A 117 -29.12 -13.65 4.37
C GLU A 117 -28.29 -14.45 5.37
N ILE A 118 -26.96 -14.42 5.28
CA ILE A 118 -26.10 -15.12 6.26
C ILE A 118 -26.26 -14.49 7.65
N ILE A 119 -26.30 -13.15 7.76
CA ILE A 119 -26.55 -12.44 9.01
C ILE A 119 -27.91 -12.78 9.63
N ALA A 120 -28.91 -13.02 8.80
CA ALA A 120 -30.26 -13.39 9.25
C ALA A 120 -30.38 -14.84 9.76
N ILE A 121 -29.39 -15.70 9.48
CA ILE A 121 -29.38 -17.06 10.04
C ILE A 121 -29.11 -16.96 11.55
N ASP A 122 -30.00 -17.56 12.36
CA ASP A 122 -29.80 -17.68 13.80
C ASP A 122 -28.49 -18.40 14.13
N ASP A 123 -27.78 -17.93 15.17
CA ASP A 123 -26.46 -18.42 15.53
C ASP A 123 -26.47 -19.93 15.85
N ALA A 124 -27.46 -20.39 16.64
CA ALA A 124 -27.58 -21.83 16.95
C ALA A 124 -27.90 -22.68 15.71
N LYS A 125 -28.64 -22.10 14.75
CA LYS A 125 -28.93 -22.76 13.49
C LYS A 125 -27.68 -22.90 12.61
N LEU A 126 -26.86 -21.84 12.53
CA LEU A 126 -25.61 -21.88 11.76
C LEU A 126 -24.61 -22.86 12.39
N ASP A 127 -24.50 -22.86 13.72
CA ASP A 127 -23.67 -23.83 14.46
C ASP A 127 -24.16 -25.27 14.20
N GLY A 128 -25.48 -25.47 14.14
CA GLY A 128 -26.09 -26.74 13.73
C GLY A 128 -25.73 -27.13 12.28
N PHE A 129 -25.66 -26.17 11.37
CA PHE A 129 -25.22 -26.41 9.99
C PHE A 129 -23.74 -26.85 9.93
N MET A 130 -22.86 -26.20 10.72
CA MET A 130 -21.44 -26.59 10.83
C MET A 130 -21.25 -28.00 11.37
N GLN A 131 -22.14 -28.45 12.28
CA GLN A 131 -22.13 -29.83 12.80
C GLN A 131 -22.67 -30.85 11.79
N GLN A 132 -23.74 -30.51 11.06
CA GLN A 132 -24.35 -31.36 10.05
C GLN A 132 -23.50 -31.55 8.80
N LYS A 133 -22.74 -30.50 8.42
CA LYS A 133 -21.91 -30.44 7.23
C LYS A 133 -20.48 -30.00 7.61
N PRO A 134 -19.61 -30.94 8.01
CA PRO A 134 -18.24 -30.61 8.44
C PRO A 134 -17.40 -29.86 7.40
N GLU A 135 -17.72 -29.99 6.11
CA GLU A 135 -17.07 -29.28 5.02
C GLU A 135 -17.27 -27.74 5.10
N LEU A 136 -18.34 -27.28 5.79
CA LEU A 136 -18.53 -25.85 6.08
C LEU A 136 -17.43 -25.24 6.94
N LYS A 137 -16.59 -26.04 7.62
CA LYS A 137 -15.42 -25.55 8.36
C LYS A 137 -14.45 -24.78 7.48
N GLU A 138 -14.37 -25.12 6.21
CA GLU A 138 -13.57 -24.37 5.23
C GLU A 138 -14.01 -22.89 5.15
N TYR A 139 -15.29 -22.62 5.39
CA TYR A 139 -15.91 -21.30 5.34
C TYR A 139 -16.11 -20.66 6.71
N GLU A 140 -15.63 -21.28 7.79
CA GLU A 140 -15.82 -20.80 9.18
C GLU A 140 -15.35 -19.35 9.34
N ARG A 141 -14.17 -19.04 8.81
CA ARG A 141 -13.62 -17.70 8.84
C ARG A 141 -14.47 -16.68 8.09
N LEU A 142 -14.89 -17.00 6.87
CA LEU A 142 -15.79 -16.17 6.06
C LEU A 142 -17.10 -15.91 6.78
N LEU A 143 -17.74 -16.96 7.30
CA LEU A 143 -19.00 -16.86 8.02
C LEU A 143 -18.88 -16.05 9.30
N SER A 144 -17.78 -16.24 10.06
CA SER A 144 -17.47 -15.45 11.25
C SER A 144 -17.31 -13.96 10.94
N ARG A 145 -16.58 -13.60 9.87
CA ARG A 145 -16.43 -12.21 9.41
C ARG A 145 -17.77 -11.57 9.05
N ILE A 146 -18.63 -12.28 8.34
CA ILE A 146 -19.97 -11.79 7.97
C ILE A 146 -20.81 -11.59 9.24
N ARG A 147 -20.82 -12.55 10.16
CA ARG A 147 -21.60 -12.48 11.41
C ARG A 147 -21.14 -11.35 12.33
N ARG A 148 -19.84 -11.09 12.39
CA ARG A 148 -19.29 -9.97 13.18
C ARG A 148 -19.93 -8.64 12.79
N MET A 149 -20.24 -8.45 11.50
CA MET A 149 -20.89 -7.23 11.00
C MET A 149 -22.35 -7.09 11.43
N LYS A 150 -22.95 -8.08 12.12
CA LYS A 150 -24.35 -8.05 12.54
C LYS A 150 -24.71 -6.84 13.42
N ALA A 151 -23.80 -6.43 14.30
CA ALA A 151 -23.99 -5.27 15.18
C ALA A 151 -23.98 -3.93 14.41
N HIS A 152 -23.37 -3.92 13.21
CA HIS A 152 -23.17 -2.76 12.35
C HIS A 152 -24.00 -2.80 11.07
N THR A 153 -24.90 -3.80 10.96
CA THR A 153 -25.82 -3.95 9.83
C THR A 153 -27.18 -3.38 10.21
N LEU A 154 -27.70 -2.51 9.36
CA LEU A 154 -28.96 -1.82 9.55
C LEU A 154 -30.14 -2.62 8.97
N SER A 155 -31.36 -2.13 9.18
CA SER A 155 -32.53 -2.71 8.49
C SER A 155 -32.45 -2.50 6.98
N ASP A 156 -33.13 -3.32 6.19
CA ASP A 156 -33.15 -3.23 4.72
C ASP A 156 -33.53 -1.82 4.22
N ALA A 157 -34.42 -1.12 4.91
CA ALA A 157 -34.84 0.22 4.54
C ALA A 157 -33.73 1.25 4.80
N GLU A 158 -33.01 1.11 5.92
CA GLU A 158 -31.88 1.96 6.28
C GLU A 158 -30.67 1.68 5.39
N GLU A 159 -30.32 0.41 5.13
CA GLU A 159 -29.24 0.04 4.19
C GLU A 159 -29.50 0.61 2.80
N ARG A 160 -30.74 0.62 2.36
CA ARG A 160 -31.12 1.25 1.08
C ARG A 160 -30.89 2.76 1.10
N ILE A 161 -31.17 3.44 2.21
CA ILE A 161 -30.90 4.88 2.37
C ILE A 161 -29.39 5.12 2.38
N MET A 162 -28.62 4.31 3.11
CA MET A 162 -27.16 4.39 3.15
C MET A 162 -26.53 4.20 1.76
N ALA A 163 -27.02 3.24 0.99
CA ALA A 163 -26.58 3.02 -0.39
C ALA A 163 -26.87 4.23 -1.30
N LEU A 164 -28.03 4.86 -1.16
CA LEU A 164 -28.36 6.09 -1.90
C LEU A 164 -27.49 7.29 -1.47
N ALA A 165 -27.15 7.37 -0.18
CA ALA A 165 -26.25 8.39 0.36
C ALA A 165 -24.79 8.21 -0.11
N GLY A 166 -24.41 7.00 -0.54
CA GLY A 166 -23.04 6.65 -0.94
C GLY A 166 -22.46 7.56 -2.03
N GLN A 167 -23.25 7.98 -2.99
CA GLN A 167 -22.80 8.92 -4.02
C GLN A 167 -22.46 10.31 -3.44
N MET A 168 -23.22 10.78 -2.45
CA MET A 168 -22.91 12.04 -1.77
C MET A 168 -21.68 11.89 -0.88
N SER A 169 -21.49 10.72 -0.29
CA SER A 169 -20.34 10.41 0.57
C SER A 169 -19.00 10.44 -0.17
N ASN A 170 -18.98 10.16 -1.46
CA ASN A 170 -17.77 10.20 -2.29
C ASN A 170 -17.41 11.62 -2.77
N ALA A 171 -18.36 12.54 -2.75
CA ALA A 171 -18.18 13.86 -3.32
C ALA A 171 -16.98 14.66 -2.74
N PRO A 172 -16.68 14.66 -1.42
CA PRO A 172 -15.53 15.38 -0.89
C PRO A 172 -14.20 14.92 -1.51
N GLY A 173 -14.01 13.59 -1.63
CA GLY A 173 -12.82 12.99 -2.25
C GLY A 173 -12.71 13.30 -3.74
N GLU A 174 -13.82 13.22 -4.49
CA GLU A 174 -13.88 13.52 -5.92
C GLU A 174 -13.59 15.00 -6.21
N ILE A 175 -14.20 15.92 -5.46
CA ILE A 175 -13.97 17.36 -5.59
C ILE A 175 -12.51 17.70 -5.23
N GLY A 176 -11.99 17.15 -4.13
CA GLY A 176 -10.60 17.31 -3.71
C GLY A 176 -9.62 16.76 -4.76
N SER A 177 -9.95 15.65 -5.40
CA SER A 177 -9.15 15.06 -6.48
C SER A 177 -9.16 15.93 -7.74
N ALA A 178 -10.33 16.42 -8.17
CA ALA A 178 -10.44 17.32 -9.30
C ALA A 178 -9.63 18.62 -9.08
N PHE A 179 -9.75 19.19 -7.89
CA PHE A 179 -8.98 20.38 -7.52
C PHE A 179 -7.47 20.12 -7.59
N ARG A 180 -6.97 19.05 -6.93
CA ARG A 180 -5.52 18.77 -6.85
C ARG A 180 -4.91 18.33 -8.19
N ASN A 181 -5.66 17.63 -9.03
CA ASN A 181 -5.10 17.02 -10.25
C ASN A 181 -5.40 17.82 -11.52
N ALA A 182 -6.55 18.54 -11.56
CA ALA A 182 -6.99 19.21 -12.77
C ALA A 182 -6.87 20.74 -12.69
N ASP A 183 -7.22 21.37 -11.57
CA ASP A 183 -7.44 22.82 -11.52
C ASP A 183 -6.24 23.59 -10.97
N ILE A 184 -5.58 23.09 -9.91
CA ILE A 184 -4.48 23.81 -9.26
C ILE A 184 -3.28 23.96 -10.20
N ARG A 185 -2.69 25.16 -10.22
CA ARG A 185 -1.47 25.45 -10.98
C ARG A 185 -0.50 26.17 -10.07
N PHE A 186 0.75 25.76 -10.16
CA PHE A 186 1.83 26.36 -9.40
C PHE A 186 2.64 27.28 -10.30
N PRO A 187 3.10 28.46 -9.82
CA PRO A 187 4.02 29.30 -10.54
C PRO A 187 5.30 28.55 -10.91
N ASP A 188 5.76 28.71 -12.15
CA ASP A 188 7.06 28.22 -12.56
C ASP A 188 8.17 28.93 -11.78
N ILE A 189 9.27 28.24 -11.55
CA ILE A 189 10.48 28.77 -10.91
C ILE A 189 11.63 28.80 -11.92
N HIS A 190 12.77 29.36 -11.56
CA HIS A 190 13.92 29.43 -12.44
C HIS A 190 15.16 28.87 -11.77
N ASP A 191 16.01 28.19 -12.57
CA ASP A 191 17.35 27.80 -12.14
C ASP A 191 18.34 28.98 -12.19
N ALA A 192 19.60 28.74 -11.79
CA ALA A 192 20.64 29.75 -11.77
C ALA A 192 20.98 30.29 -13.19
N GLU A 193 20.71 29.51 -14.22
CA GLU A 193 20.90 29.87 -15.63
C GLU A 193 19.69 30.64 -16.21
N GLY A 194 18.61 30.81 -15.45
CA GLY A 194 17.38 31.48 -15.86
C GLY A 194 16.42 30.61 -16.66
N ASN A 195 16.62 29.29 -16.72
CA ASN A 195 15.68 28.37 -17.34
C ASN A 195 14.45 28.17 -16.46
N ALA A 196 13.26 28.19 -17.06
CA ALA A 196 12.03 27.92 -16.34
C ALA A 196 11.92 26.43 -15.98
N LEU A 197 11.60 26.15 -14.72
CA LEU A 197 11.31 24.83 -14.18
C LEU A 197 9.86 24.77 -13.74
N GLN A 198 9.08 23.87 -14.33
CA GLN A 198 7.67 23.72 -14.00
C GLN A 198 7.48 23.03 -12.65
N VAL A 199 6.72 23.64 -11.76
CA VAL A 199 6.31 23.08 -10.49
C VAL A 199 4.97 22.36 -10.67
N THR A 200 4.96 21.06 -10.33
CA THR A 200 3.76 20.20 -10.33
C THR A 200 3.81 19.27 -9.12
N GLN A 201 2.72 18.57 -8.82
CA GLN A 201 2.76 17.50 -7.78
C GLN A 201 3.83 16.45 -8.08
N GLY A 202 4.02 16.07 -9.35
CA GLY A 202 4.99 15.06 -9.76
C GLY A 202 6.43 15.57 -9.79
N SER A 203 6.67 16.84 -10.13
CA SER A 203 8.02 17.43 -10.18
C SER A 203 8.50 17.95 -8.84
N PHE A 204 7.62 18.06 -7.83
CA PHE A 204 7.95 18.68 -6.55
C PHE A 204 9.09 17.98 -5.82
N ILE A 205 9.02 16.66 -5.62
CA ILE A 205 10.09 15.92 -4.92
C ILE A 205 11.41 15.97 -5.72
N PRO A 206 11.46 15.71 -7.03
CA PRO A 206 12.67 15.95 -7.83
C PRO A 206 13.25 17.36 -7.69
N LEU A 207 12.41 18.41 -7.59
CA LEU A 207 12.89 19.78 -7.36
C LEU A 207 13.43 19.97 -5.95
N MET A 208 12.86 19.28 -4.94
CA MET A 208 13.36 19.29 -3.55
C MET A 208 14.68 18.50 -3.38
N GLU A 209 15.01 17.60 -4.29
CA GLU A 209 16.28 16.88 -4.36
C GLU A 209 17.37 17.67 -5.10
N ASN A 210 17.05 18.81 -5.70
CA ASN A 210 17.99 19.62 -6.46
C ASN A 210 19.16 20.08 -5.59
N GLY A 211 20.37 20.06 -6.14
CA GLY A 211 21.58 20.52 -5.44
C GLY A 211 21.60 22.02 -5.12
N ASP A 212 20.89 22.85 -5.91
CA ASP A 212 20.78 24.30 -5.68
C ASP A 212 19.68 24.61 -4.66
N VAL A 213 20.07 25.20 -3.53
CA VAL A 213 19.16 25.60 -2.45
C VAL A 213 18.09 26.61 -2.91
N ASN A 214 18.43 27.50 -3.88
CA ASN A 214 17.47 28.48 -4.38
C ASN A 214 16.35 27.81 -5.17
N VAL A 215 16.66 26.76 -5.93
CA VAL A 215 15.65 25.96 -6.65
C VAL A 215 14.73 25.24 -5.65
N ARG A 216 15.30 24.58 -4.64
CA ARG A 216 14.51 23.89 -3.59
C ARG A 216 13.58 24.85 -2.86
N LYS A 217 14.12 25.98 -2.40
CA LYS A 217 13.37 27.02 -1.70
C LYS A 217 12.25 27.58 -2.58
N ALA A 218 12.56 27.95 -3.81
CA ALA A 218 11.58 28.50 -4.74
C ALA A 218 10.45 27.47 -5.05
N ALA A 219 10.79 26.19 -5.21
CA ALA A 219 9.80 25.13 -5.42
C ALA A 219 8.90 24.95 -4.19
N PHE A 220 9.47 24.95 -2.99
CA PHE A 220 8.76 24.86 -1.72
C PHE A 220 7.77 26.04 -1.56
N GLU A 221 8.25 27.27 -1.73
CA GLU A 221 7.43 28.47 -1.65
C GLU A 221 6.33 28.47 -2.74
N SER A 222 6.64 28.14 -4.00
CA SER A 222 5.65 28.06 -5.09
C SER A 222 4.53 27.09 -4.74
N MET A 223 4.87 25.89 -4.25
CA MET A 223 3.89 24.87 -3.88
C MET A 223 2.99 25.34 -2.73
N TYR A 224 3.58 25.74 -1.60
CA TYR A 224 2.81 25.99 -0.38
C TYR A 224 2.12 27.35 -0.36
N HIS A 225 2.67 28.40 -0.97
CA HIS A 225 1.94 29.67 -1.16
C HIS A 225 0.72 29.49 -2.05
N THR A 226 0.81 28.59 -3.04
CA THR A 226 -0.36 28.27 -3.86
C THR A 226 -1.44 27.57 -3.02
N PHE A 227 -1.09 26.56 -2.22
CA PHE A 227 -2.06 25.92 -1.33
C PHE A 227 -2.62 26.87 -0.27
N ALA A 228 -1.81 27.78 0.29
CA ALA A 228 -2.26 28.81 1.21
C ALA A 228 -3.37 29.69 0.62
N SER A 229 -3.31 29.97 -0.69
CA SER A 229 -4.35 30.73 -1.40
C SER A 229 -5.70 30.02 -1.45
N PHE A 230 -5.72 28.70 -1.24
CA PHE A 230 -6.91 27.84 -1.26
C PHE A 230 -7.20 27.16 0.10
N LYS A 231 -6.50 27.54 1.19
CA LYS A 231 -6.57 26.84 2.48
C LYS A 231 -8.00 26.67 3.00
N HIS A 232 -8.87 27.65 2.84
CA HIS A 232 -10.26 27.56 3.27
C HIS A 232 -11.08 26.55 2.45
N THR A 233 -10.83 26.48 1.15
CA THR A 233 -11.49 25.50 0.27
C THR A 233 -11.02 24.08 0.56
N THR A 234 -9.71 23.89 0.73
CA THR A 234 -9.14 22.57 1.05
C THR A 234 -9.53 22.10 2.45
N ALA A 235 -9.62 23.00 3.44
CA ALA A 235 -10.16 22.69 4.75
C ALA A 235 -11.64 22.26 4.69
N ALA A 236 -12.45 22.92 3.86
CA ALA A 236 -13.84 22.53 3.67
C ALA A 236 -14.00 21.14 3.03
N PHE A 237 -13.08 20.71 2.15
CA PHE A 237 -13.08 19.35 1.62
C PHE A 237 -12.82 18.31 2.70
N LEU A 238 -11.83 18.55 3.58
CA LEU A 238 -11.54 17.64 4.70
C LEU A 238 -12.64 17.64 5.75
N ASP A 239 -13.21 18.79 6.07
CA ASP A 239 -14.36 18.89 6.99
C ASP A 239 -15.57 18.09 6.45
N ALA A 240 -15.85 18.18 5.15
CA ALA A 240 -16.88 17.39 4.51
C ALA A 240 -16.56 15.87 4.53
N GLN A 241 -15.28 15.49 4.33
CA GLN A 241 -14.84 14.10 4.46
C GLN A 241 -15.04 13.58 5.89
N MET A 242 -14.61 14.32 6.90
CA MET A 242 -14.80 13.91 8.30
C MET A 242 -16.30 13.79 8.66
N LYS A 243 -17.15 14.71 8.20
CA LYS A 243 -18.60 14.59 8.39
C LYS A 243 -19.19 13.34 7.76
N THR A 244 -18.69 12.94 6.59
CA THR A 244 -19.08 11.68 5.94
C THR A 244 -18.68 10.47 6.79
N LEU A 245 -17.46 10.45 7.33
CA LEU A 245 -16.99 9.38 8.20
C LEU A 245 -17.80 9.29 9.50
N ILE A 246 -18.06 10.44 10.13
CA ILE A 246 -18.88 10.53 11.36
C ILE A 246 -20.30 10.01 11.09
N PHE A 247 -20.91 10.44 9.99
CA PHE A 247 -22.25 9.95 9.61
C PHE A 247 -22.27 8.43 9.46
N ASN A 248 -21.30 7.84 8.74
CA ASN A 248 -21.22 6.41 8.55
C ASN A 248 -20.96 5.65 9.88
N ALA A 249 -20.03 6.14 10.70
CA ALA A 249 -19.73 5.52 12.00
C ALA A 249 -20.96 5.53 12.93
N GLN A 250 -21.63 6.67 13.07
CA GLN A 250 -22.82 6.80 13.91
C GLN A 250 -24.00 5.98 13.41
N ALA A 251 -24.27 6.01 12.09
CA ALA A 251 -25.34 5.22 11.49
C ALA A 251 -25.14 3.72 11.71
N ARG A 252 -23.88 3.24 11.69
CA ARG A 252 -23.50 1.84 11.87
C ARG A 252 -23.14 1.47 13.31
N HIS A 253 -23.42 2.33 14.29
CA HIS A 253 -23.23 2.08 15.71
C HIS A 253 -21.77 1.82 16.12
N TYR A 254 -20.81 2.54 15.55
CA TYR A 254 -19.44 2.60 16.03
C TYR A 254 -19.25 3.79 16.98
N ASP A 255 -18.38 3.63 17.97
CA ASP A 255 -18.07 4.67 18.96
C ASP A 255 -17.24 5.81 18.38
N SER A 256 -16.47 5.55 17.31
CA SER A 256 -15.65 6.55 16.64
C SER A 256 -15.41 6.23 15.16
N THR A 257 -14.99 7.23 14.39
CA THR A 257 -14.59 7.05 13.00
C THR A 257 -13.34 6.18 12.87
N LEU A 258 -12.41 6.25 13.83
CA LEU A 258 -11.23 5.39 13.90
C LEU A 258 -11.63 3.93 14.09
N GLU A 259 -12.51 3.65 15.04
CA GLU A 259 -13.00 2.28 15.26
C GLU A 259 -13.68 1.73 14.00
N ALA A 260 -14.56 2.52 13.38
CA ALA A 260 -15.24 2.10 12.13
C ALA A 260 -14.25 1.78 11.01
N ALA A 261 -13.19 2.57 10.85
CA ALA A 261 -12.19 2.37 9.82
C ALA A 261 -11.32 1.12 10.08
N LEU A 262 -10.90 0.89 11.33
CA LEU A 262 -10.02 -0.23 11.68
C LEU A 262 -10.78 -1.55 11.77
N ASP A 263 -12.07 -1.51 12.09
CA ASP A 263 -12.93 -2.68 12.15
C ASP A 263 -13.08 -3.38 10.79
N GLU A 264 -13.04 -2.65 9.69
CA GLU A 264 -13.08 -3.21 8.34
C GLU A 264 -11.99 -4.27 8.11
N THR A 265 -10.81 -4.04 8.67
CA THR A 265 -9.65 -4.94 8.56
C THR A 265 -9.39 -5.74 9.84
N GLU A 266 -10.23 -5.64 10.86
CA GLU A 266 -10.12 -6.31 12.16
C GLU A 266 -8.82 -5.95 12.90
N VAL A 267 -8.40 -4.69 12.80
CA VAL A 267 -7.25 -4.16 13.54
C VAL A 267 -7.74 -3.47 14.81
N PRO A 268 -7.26 -3.87 16.01
CA PRO A 268 -7.61 -3.19 17.24
C PRO A 268 -7.15 -1.72 17.26
N VAL A 269 -8.01 -0.81 17.73
CA VAL A 269 -7.71 0.64 17.85
C VAL A 269 -6.41 0.89 18.63
N GLN A 270 -6.09 0.01 19.60
CA GLN A 270 -4.85 0.10 20.38
C GLN A 270 -3.58 0.04 19.53
N VAL A 271 -3.59 -0.66 18.40
CA VAL A 271 -2.44 -0.72 17.46
C VAL A 271 -2.10 0.68 16.95
N TYR A 272 -3.12 1.46 16.61
CA TYR A 272 -2.95 2.84 16.15
C TYR A 272 -2.33 3.74 17.22
N HIS A 273 -2.84 3.65 18.45
CA HIS A 273 -2.32 4.44 19.57
C HIS A 273 -0.91 4.01 19.99
N ASN A 274 -0.64 2.71 20.03
CA ASN A 274 0.69 2.18 20.32
C ASN A 274 1.74 2.63 19.31
N LEU A 275 1.38 2.74 18.04
CA LEU A 275 2.28 3.27 17.00
C LEU A 275 2.71 4.71 17.31
N ILE A 276 1.73 5.60 17.56
CA ILE A 276 2.01 7.01 17.86
C ILE A 276 2.86 7.12 19.12
N GLU A 277 2.49 6.42 20.18
CA GLU A 277 3.23 6.43 21.45
C GLU A 277 4.67 5.91 21.27
N ALA A 278 4.86 4.81 20.56
CA ALA A 278 6.20 4.26 20.32
C ALA A 278 7.08 5.23 19.52
N VAL A 279 6.52 5.88 18.50
CA VAL A 279 7.27 6.87 17.71
C VAL A 279 7.62 8.11 18.57
N HIS A 280 6.70 8.60 19.39
CA HIS A 280 6.96 9.69 20.32
C HIS A 280 8.09 9.35 21.32
N ASN A 281 8.07 8.14 21.87
CA ASN A 281 9.08 7.66 22.82
C ASN A 281 10.47 7.48 22.21
N ASN A 282 10.57 7.44 20.87
CA ASN A 282 11.82 7.30 20.11
C ASN A 282 12.08 8.51 19.18
N ILE A 283 11.44 9.65 19.43
CA ILE A 283 11.52 10.82 18.55
C ILE A 283 12.95 11.41 18.50
N GLU A 284 13.72 11.22 19.56
CA GLU A 284 15.11 11.68 19.67
C GLU A 284 16.03 11.12 18.57
N HIS A 285 15.74 9.92 18.06
CA HIS A 285 16.47 9.37 16.92
C HIS A 285 16.23 10.18 15.64
N LEU A 286 15.00 10.64 15.40
CA LEU A 286 14.73 11.53 14.27
C LEU A 286 15.43 12.89 14.44
N HIS A 287 15.41 13.47 15.65
CA HIS A 287 16.13 14.70 15.93
C HIS A 287 17.64 14.54 15.71
N LYS A 288 18.21 13.39 16.10
CA LYS A 288 19.62 13.07 15.84
C LYS A 288 19.88 12.98 14.34
N TYR A 289 19.01 12.34 13.58
CA TYR A 289 19.14 12.26 12.12
C TYR A 289 19.07 13.65 11.45
N VAL A 290 18.17 14.51 11.88
CA VAL A 290 18.06 15.90 11.39
C VAL A 290 19.37 16.68 11.63
N ASN A 291 19.94 16.55 12.83
CA ASN A 291 21.23 17.17 13.16
C ASN A 291 22.37 16.60 12.30
N LEU A 292 22.38 15.29 12.06
CA LEU A 292 23.35 14.65 11.17
C LEU A 292 23.23 15.18 9.74
N ARG A 293 22.00 15.32 9.21
CA ARG A 293 21.77 15.94 7.89
C ARG A 293 22.37 17.33 7.81
N LYS A 294 22.09 18.19 8.79
CA LYS A 294 22.63 19.54 8.87
C LYS A 294 24.16 19.53 8.78
N LYS A 295 24.81 18.66 9.58
CA LYS A 295 26.28 18.50 9.61
C LYS A 295 26.84 18.05 8.26
N LEU A 296 26.22 17.02 7.65
CA LEU A 296 26.71 16.43 6.40
C LEU A 296 26.46 17.31 5.18
N MET A 297 25.39 18.10 5.18
CA MET A 297 25.13 19.10 4.15
C MET A 297 26.05 20.33 4.29
N GLY A 298 26.70 20.51 5.45
CA GLY A 298 27.61 21.64 5.71
C GLY A 298 26.93 23.00 5.73
N VAL A 299 25.64 23.02 6.18
CA VAL A 299 24.84 24.25 6.23
C VAL A 299 24.75 24.80 7.66
N ASP A 300 24.78 26.13 7.82
CA ASP A 300 24.61 26.78 9.13
C ASP A 300 23.16 26.63 9.63
N GLU A 301 22.19 26.63 8.74
CA GLU A 301 20.77 26.48 9.02
C GLU A 301 20.17 25.49 8.05
N LEU A 302 19.48 24.47 8.59
CA LEU A 302 18.75 23.47 7.81
C LEU A 302 17.27 23.88 7.76
N HIS A 303 16.63 23.78 6.60
CA HIS A 303 15.26 24.18 6.37
C HIS A 303 14.38 23.00 5.91
N MET A 304 13.05 23.15 5.98
CA MET A 304 12.11 22.10 5.54
C MET A 304 12.32 21.74 4.06
N TYR A 305 12.72 22.68 3.22
CA TYR A 305 13.04 22.42 1.82
C TYR A 305 14.37 21.67 1.59
N ASP A 306 15.15 21.39 2.63
CA ASP A 306 16.40 20.62 2.56
C ASP A 306 16.21 19.12 2.91
N LEU A 307 15.01 18.73 3.38
CA LEU A 307 14.79 17.38 3.89
C LEU A 307 14.89 16.26 2.85
N TYR A 308 14.70 16.57 1.57
CA TYR A 308 14.80 15.59 0.48
C TYR A 308 16.15 15.62 -0.24
N THR A 309 17.00 16.60 0.05
CA THR A 309 18.30 16.73 -0.59
C THR A 309 19.19 15.53 -0.24
N PRO A 310 19.79 14.85 -1.23
CA PRO A 310 20.72 13.75 -0.95
C PRO A 310 21.94 14.24 -0.14
N ILE A 311 22.20 13.62 1.00
CA ILE A 311 23.37 13.93 1.86
C ILE A 311 24.60 13.13 1.47
N VAL A 312 24.43 12.07 0.68
CA VAL A 312 25.52 11.31 0.06
C VAL A 312 25.29 11.34 -1.43
N SER A 313 26.25 11.85 -2.18
CA SER A 313 26.16 11.90 -3.63
C SER A 313 26.06 10.48 -4.20
N ASN A 314 25.10 10.28 -5.14
CA ASN A 314 24.86 9.02 -5.80
C ASN A 314 26.16 8.33 -6.21
N ALA A 315 26.37 7.13 -5.68
CA ALA A 315 27.27 6.17 -6.30
C ALA A 315 26.53 5.65 -7.56
N THR A 316 26.78 6.30 -8.69
CA THR A 316 26.09 6.03 -9.98
C THR A 316 26.51 4.69 -10.57
N LYS A 317 26.47 3.61 -9.79
CA LYS A 317 26.65 2.27 -10.30
C LYS A 317 25.37 1.87 -11.04
N LYS A 318 25.52 1.59 -12.34
CA LYS A 318 24.44 0.96 -13.09
C LYS A 318 24.32 -0.50 -12.63
N ILE A 319 23.10 -0.91 -12.36
CA ILE A 319 22.75 -2.28 -11.97
C ILE A 319 21.75 -2.80 -13.00
N PRO A 320 22.22 -3.48 -14.06
CA PRO A 320 21.32 -4.07 -15.04
C PRO A 320 20.37 -5.10 -14.42
N TYR A 321 19.22 -5.30 -15.04
CA TYR A 321 18.18 -6.22 -14.55
C TYR A 321 18.72 -7.62 -14.23
N GLU A 322 19.57 -8.18 -15.09
CA GLU A 322 20.14 -9.53 -14.87
C GLU A 322 21.07 -9.56 -13.64
N GLU A 323 21.89 -8.51 -13.44
CA GLU A 323 22.73 -8.37 -12.24
C GLU A 323 21.86 -8.19 -10.97
N ALA A 324 20.79 -7.39 -11.07
CA ALA A 324 19.86 -7.19 -9.97
C ALA A 324 19.22 -8.51 -9.50
N LYS A 325 18.79 -9.37 -10.43
CA LYS A 325 18.24 -10.70 -10.09
C LYS A 325 19.24 -11.55 -9.31
N GLU A 326 20.50 -11.59 -9.74
CA GLU A 326 21.55 -12.36 -9.05
C GLU A 326 21.84 -11.83 -7.64
N ILE A 327 21.83 -10.52 -7.46
CA ILE A 327 22.00 -9.88 -6.14
C ILE A 327 20.81 -10.23 -5.24
N ILE A 328 19.58 -10.11 -5.73
CA ILE A 328 18.35 -10.42 -4.99
C ILE A 328 18.32 -11.88 -4.57
N LEU A 329 18.68 -12.82 -5.45
CA LEU A 329 18.74 -14.25 -5.11
C LEU A 329 19.73 -14.53 -3.98
N LYS A 330 20.88 -13.84 -3.96
CA LYS A 330 21.86 -13.97 -2.87
C LYS A 330 21.35 -13.33 -1.57
N ALA A 331 20.72 -12.17 -1.67
CA ALA A 331 20.20 -11.44 -0.53
C ALA A 331 19.06 -12.19 0.18
N LEU A 332 18.23 -12.89 -0.58
CA LEU A 332 17.09 -13.65 -0.06
C LEU A 332 17.42 -15.12 0.24
N ALA A 333 18.70 -15.53 0.09
CA ALA A 333 19.13 -16.90 0.43
C ALA A 333 18.78 -17.36 1.85
N PRO A 334 18.76 -16.50 2.89
CA PRO A 334 18.32 -16.89 4.22
C PRO A 334 16.89 -17.47 4.28
N LEU A 335 16.01 -17.15 3.30
CA LEU A 335 14.63 -17.64 3.24
C LEU A 335 14.51 -19.13 2.84
N GLY A 336 15.63 -19.74 2.42
CA GLY A 336 15.71 -21.15 2.07
C GLY A 336 15.49 -21.43 0.58
N GLN A 337 15.89 -22.67 0.17
CA GLN A 337 15.94 -23.05 -1.23
C GLN A 337 14.56 -23.09 -1.90
N ASP A 338 13.53 -23.52 -1.20
CA ASP A 338 12.15 -23.56 -1.68
C ASP A 338 11.61 -22.17 -2.04
N TYR A 339 11.92 -21.14 -1.22
CA TYR A 339 11.59 -19.75 -1.56
C TYR A 339 12.34 -19.28 -2.79
N LEU A 340 13.64 -19.57 -2.86
CA LEU A 340 14.48 -19.20 -4.02
C LEU A 340 14.06 -19.90 -5.31
N ASP A 341 13.57 -21.14 -5.24
CA ASP A 341 13.12 -21.87 -6.42
C ASP A 341 11.88 -21.21 -7.04
N ILE A 342 10.91 -20.75 -6.21
CA ILE A 342 9.74 -20.00 -6.68
C ILE A 342 10.17 -18.64 -7.23
N LEU A 343 11.10 -17.95 -6.57
CA LEU A 343 11.64 -16.68 -7.04
C LEU A 343 12.31 -16.81 -8.42
N LYS A 344 13.12 -17.87 -8.61
CA LYS A 344 13.76 -18.19 -9.90
C LYS A 344 12.72 -18.53 -10.97
N GLU A 345 11.67 -19.25 -10.60
CA GLU A 345 10.55 -19.52 -11.50
C GLU A 345 9.92 -18.21 -11.97
N GLY A 346 9.63 -17.28 -11.08
CA GLY A 346 9.09 -15.96 -11.41
C GLY A 346 9.98 -15.17 -12.37
N PHE A 347 11.30 -15.22 -12.16
CA PHE A 347 12.28 -14.58 -13.04
C PHE A 347 12.41 -15.25 -14.42
N SER A 348 12.17 -16.56 -14.53
CA SER A 348 12.39 -17.34 -15.75
C SER A 348 11.13 -17.53 -16.59
N ASN A 349 9.96 -17.58 -15.96
CA ASN A 349 8.70 -17.95 -16.59
C ASN A 349 7.82 -16.74 -16.93
N ARG A 350 8.43 -15.56 -17.10
CA ARG A 350 7.74 -14.38 -17.58
C ARG A 350 6.57 -13.92 -16.70
N TRP A 351 6.75 -14.04 -15.36
CA TRP A 351 5.79 -13.43 -14.43
C TRP A 351 5.90 -11.91 -14.40
N ILE A 352 7.01 -11.37 -14.94
CA ILE A 352 7.37 -9.96 -14.85
C ILE A 352 7.35 -9.32 -16.24
N ASP A 353 6.62 -8.22 -16.37
CA ASP A 353 6.74 -7.29 -17.49
C ASP A 353 7.73 -6.20 -17.11
N VAL A 354 8.93 -6.25 -17.69
CA VAL A 354 10.14 -5.64 -17.10
C VAL A 354 10.30 -4.18 -17.50
N TYR A 355 10.37 -3.90 -18.79
CA TYR A 355 10.80 -2.59 -19.28
C TYR A 355 9.62 -1.70 -19.68
N GLU A 356 9.86 -0.38 -19.62
CA GLU A 356 8.94 0.63 -20.14
C GLU A 356 8.75 0.48 -21.66
N ASN A 357 7.52 0.69 -22.13
CA ASN A 357 7.19 0.86 -23.54
C ASN A 357 6.13 1.96 -23.74
N GLU A 358 5.95 2.43 -24.99
CA GLU A 358 4.91 3.40 -25.32
C GLU A 358 3.54 2.90 -24.83
N GLY A 359 2.82 3.72 -24.08
CA GLY A 359 1.48 3.40 -23.57
C GLY A 359 1.42 2.48 -22.35
N LYS A 360 2.53 1.88 -21.91
CA LYS A 360 2.55 1.03 -20.71
C LYS A 360 2.17 1.82 -19.45
N ARG A 361 1.42 1.21 -18.55
CA ARG A 361 1.09 1.79 -17.25
C ARG A 361 2.37 2.11 -16.46
N SER A 362 2.42 3.31 -15.90
CA SER A 362 3.55 3.78 -15.07
C SER A 362 3.56 3.14 -13.68
N GLY A 363 4.70 3.24 -12.99
CA GLY A 363 4.90 2.68 -11.65
C GLY A 363 5.28 1.20 -11.69
N ALA A 364 5.06 0.52 -10.55
CA ALA A 364 5.25 -0.91 -10.39
C ALA A 364 4.08 -1.47 -9.58
N TYR A 365 3.77 -2.76 -9.75
CA TYR A 365 2.82 -3.48 -8.91
C TYR A 365 2.96 -4.99 -9.09
N SER A 366 2.51 -5.74 -8.09
CA SER A 366 2.26 -7.18 -8.17
C SER A 366 0.76 -7.48 -8.09
N SER A 367 0.28 -8.37 -8.94
CA SER A 367 -1.09 -8.89 -8.92
C SER A 367 -1.04 -10.39 -8.69
N GLY A 368 -1.50 -10.83 -7.52
CA GLY A 368 -1.68 -12.24 -7.25
C GLY A 368 -2.77 -12.87 -8.12
N GLY A 369 -2.64 -14.15 -8.41
CA GLY A 369 -3.63 -14.88 -9.20
C GLY A 369 -3.21 -16.28 -9.59
N ASP A 370 -4.17 -17.05 -10.09
CA ASP A 370 -3.95 -18.31 -10.74
C ASP A 370 -3.73 -18.08 -12.25
N PRO A 371 -2.74 -18.69 -12.92
CA PRO A 371 -1.86 -19.77 -12.44
C PRO A 371 -0.64 -19.30 -11.63
N HIS A 372 -0.26 -18.05 -11.70
CA HIS A 372 0.87 -17.44 -11.01
C HIS A 372 0.66 -15.93 -10.86
N PRO A 373 1.45 -15.23 -10.01
CA PRO A 373 1.44 -13.77 -9.94
C PRO A 373 1.91 -13.10 -11.24
N TYR A 374 1.48 -11.84 -11.44
CA TYR A 374 1.91 -10.99 -12.55
C TYR A 374 2.47 -9.68 -11.99
N VAL A 375 3.72 -9.37 -12.31
CA VAL A 375 4.43 -8.19 -11.82
C VAL A 375 4.67 -7.21 -12.96
N LEU A 376 4.29 -5.94 -12.79
CA LEU A 376 4.62 -4.87 -13.71
C LEU A 376 5.79 -4.07 -13.14
N LEU A 377 6.80 -3.84 -13.96
CA LEU A 377 7.90 -2.94 -13.68
C LEU A 377 8.06 -1.92 -14.82
N ASN A 378 8.75 -0.83 -14.55
CA ASN A 378 9.32 0.09 -15.52
C ASN A 378 10.82 0.21 -15.21
N GLN A 379 11.53 -0.92 -15.39
CA GLN A 379 12.90 -1.12 -14.94
C GLN A 379 13.87 -0.12 -15.54
N GLN A 380 14.68 0.44 -14.65
CA GLN A 380 15.87 1.24 -14.95
C GLN A 380 17.09 0.59 -14.28
N ASP A 381 18.29 0.88 -14.79
CA ASP A 381 19.53 0.30 -14.26
C ASP A 381 19.99 1.08 -13.00
N THR A 382 19.15 1.13 -11.97
CA THR A 382 19.40 1.89 -10.73
C THR A 382 19.27 1.00 -9.50
N LEU A 383 19.82 1.45 -8.37
CA LEU A 383 19.63 0.81 -7.08
C LEU A 383 18.14 0.77 -6.70
N ASP A 384 17.41 1.87 -6.87
CA ASP A 384 15.98 1.95 -6.55
C ASP A 384 15.16 0.92 -7.35
N SER A 385 15.49 0.75 -8.65
CA SER A 385 14.84 -0.28 -9.47
C SER A 385 15.12 -1.69 -8.97
N MET A 386 16.32 -1.96 -8.42
CA MET A 386 16.62 -3.27 -7.81
C MET A 386 15.80 -3.48 -6.54
N PHE A 387 15.63 -2.46 -5.70
CA PHE A 387 14.73 -2.53 -4.54
C PHE A 387 13.28 -2.74 -4.97
N THR A 388 12.82 -2.07 -6.03
CA THR A 388 11.49 -2.26 -6.59
C THR A 388 11.25 -3.71 -7.04
N ILE A 389 12.23 -4.35 -7.71
CA ILE A 389 12.14 -5.78 -8.06
C ILE A 389 11.97 -6.64 -6.81
N ALA A 390 12.79 -6.43 -5.77
CA ALA A 390 12.73 -7.20 -4.53
C ALA A 390 11.38 -7.02 -3.83
N HIS A 391 10.85 -5.80 -3.82
CA HIS A 391 9.56 -5.42 -3.27
C HIS A 391 8.42 -6.15 -3.97
N GLU A 392 8.29 -5.98 -5.28
CA GLU A 392 7.20 -6.56 -6.06
C GLU A 392 7.23 -8.10 -6.07
N MET A 393 8.44 -8.68 -6.06
CA MET A 393 8.58 -10.12 -5.89
C MET A 393 8.21 -10.59 -4.48
N GLY A 394 8.35 -9.75 -3.45
CA GLY A 394 7.84 -10.02 -2.11
C GLY A 394 6.32 -10.17 -2.09
N HIS A 395 5.60 -9.24 -2.72
CA HIS A 395 4.16 -9.36 -2.94
C HIS A 395 3.78 -10.60 -3.75
N ALA A 396 4.53 -10.85 -4.84
CA ALA A 396 4.28 -11.99 -5.71
C ALA A 396 4.39 -13.32 -4.94
N LEU A 397 5.44 -13.50 -4.14
CA LEU A 397 5.63 -14.73 -3.37
C LEU A 397 4.64 -14.83 -2.21
N HIS A 398 4.27 -13.73 -1.56
CA HIS A 398 3.20 -13.73 -0.55
C HIS A 398 1.88 -14.22 -1.16
N SER A 399 1.47 -13.63 -2.28
CA SER A 399 0.25 -14.05 -2.99
C SER A 399 0.32 -15.50 -3.49
N TYR A 400 1.49 -15.92 -4.00
CA TYR A 400 1.70 -17.30 -4.44
C TYR A 400 1.53 -18.29 -3.29
N HIS A 401 2.17 -18.04 -2.14
CA HIS A 401 2.05 -18.91 -0.96
C HIS A 401 0.62 -18.93 -0.43
N SER A 402 -0.02 -17.77 -0.33
CA SER A 402 -1.41 -17.66 0.12
C SER A 402 -2.36 -18.47 -0.75
N ILE A 403 -2.36 -18.24 -2.07
CA ILE A 403 -3.25 -18.92 -3.02
C ILE A 403 -3.00 -20.43 -3.05
N LYS A 404 -1.74 -20.85 -2.90
CA LYS A 404 -1.38 -22.27 -2.93
C LYS A 404 -1.81 -23.04 -1.68
N HIS A 405 -1.88 -22.39 -0.52
CA HIS A 405 -2.12 -23.06 0.76
C HIS A 405 -3.50 -22.79 1.36
N GLN A 406 -4.22 -21.80 0.84
CA GLN A 406 -5.55 -21.45 1.35
C GLN A 406 -6.65 -21.82 0.34
N PRO A 407 -7.84 -22.20 0.83
CA PRO A 407 -9.01 -22.30 -0.02
C PRO A 407 -9.37 -20.92 -0.60
N PRO A 408 -10.10 -20.85 -1.73
CA PRO A 408 -10.39 -19.57 -2.41
C PRO A 408 -11.00 -18.50 -1.50
N CYS A 409 -11.87 -18.89 -0.55
CA CYS A 409 -12.51 -17.98 0.39
C CYS A 409 -11.53 -17.30 1.36
N ASN A 410 -10.32 -17.84 1.56
CA ASN A 410 -9.28 -17.35 2.45
C ASN A 410 -7.97 -17.00 1.72
N ALA A 411 -7.93 -17.08 0.39
CA ALA A 411 -6.69 -16.89 -0.37
C ALA A 411 -6.18 -15.44 -0.41
N HIS A 412 -7.03 -14.46 -0.08
CA HIS A 412 -6.68 -13.04 -0.08
C HIS A 412 -6.49 -12.53 1.34
N TYR A 413 -5.38 -11.86 1.57
CA TYR A 413 -5.05 -11.19 2.83
C TYR A 413 -5.47 -9.71 2.78
N VAL A 414 -5.64 -9.10 3.97
CA VAL A 414 -6.03 -7.69 4.10
C VAL A 414 -4.83 -6.77 3.89
N ILE A 415 -5.11 -5.51 3.55
CA ILE A 415 -4.09 -4.49 3.24
C ILE A 415 -3.09 -4.28 4.38
N PHE A 416 -3.50 -4.44 5.64
CA PHE A 416 -2.65 -4.27 6.82
C PHE A 416 -1.37 -5.14 6.79
N VAL A 417 -1.41 -6.32 6.17
CA VAL A 417 -0.26 -7.22 6.06
C VAL A 417 0.35 -7.25 4.66
N ALA A 418 -0.23 -6.53 3.71
CA ALA A 418 0.18 -6.61 2.31
C ALA A 418 1.64 -6.20 2.09
N GLU A 419 2.08 -5.11 2.75
CA GLU A 419 3.43 -4.56 2.59
C GLU A 419 4.51 -5.28 3.42
N VAL A 420 4.12 -6.21 4.28
CA VAL A 420 5.09 -6.85 5.20
C VAL A 420 6.08 -7.73 4.45
N ALA A 421 5.60 -8.51 3.47
CA ALA A 421 6.45 -9.42 2.72
C ALA A 421 7.36 -8.68 1.73
N SER A 422 6.85 -7.65 1.05
CA SER A 422 7.60 -6.80 0.13
C SER A 422 8.71 -6.06 0.86
N THR A 423 8.39 -5.40 1.97
CA THR A 423 9.34 -4.66 2.79
C THR A 423 10.35 -5.61 3.48
N CYS A 424 9.95 -6.83 3.88
CA CYS A 424 10.88 -7.81 4.42
C CYS A 424 11.98 -8.17 3.40
N ASN A 425 11.63 -8.34 2.13
CA ASN A 425 12.60 -8.55 1.06
C ASN A 425 13.55 -7.35 0.90
N GLU A 426 13.04 -6.11 0.97
CA GLU A 426 13.89 -4.91 0.92
C GLU A 426 14.85 -4.83 2.10
N VAL A 427 14.38 -5.13 3.33
CA VAL A 427 15.23 -5.13 4.53
C VAL A 427 16.32 -6.20 4.43
N LEU A 428 16.00 -7.41 3.97
CA LEU A 428 16.99 -8.46 3.73
C LEU A 428 17.99 -8.04 2.66
N LEU A 429 17.54 -7.39 1.59
CA LEU A 429 18.39 -6.88 0.51
C LEU A 429 19.35 -5.80 1.01
N VAL A 430 18.87 -4.78 1.73
CA VAL A 430 19.76 -3.72 2.23
C VAL A 430 20.76 -4.27 3.25
N LYS A 431 20.37 -5.19 4.13
CA LYS A 431 21.29 -5.84 5.08
C LYS A 431 22.34 -6.69 4.36
N TYR A 432 21.96 -7.41 3.29
CA TYR A 432 22.91 -8.15 2.46
C TYR A 432 23.92 -7.20 1.80
N LEU A 433 23.47 -6.11 1.19
CA LEU A 433 24.34 -5.13 0.54
C LEU A 433 25.30 -4.49 1.54
N LEU A 434 24.81 -4.08 2.70
CA LEU A 434 25.65 -3.52 3.78
C LEU A 434 26.71 -4.51 4.27
N ASN A 435 26.40 -5.80 4.33
CA ASN A 435 27.36 -6.83 4.76
C ASN A 435 28.39 -7.19 3.68
N ASN A 436 28.16 -6.84 2.42
CA ASN A 436 29.00 -7.21 1.28
C ASN A 436 29.70 -6.02 0.61
N THR A 437 29.49 -4.77 1.07
CA THR A 437 30.24 -3.61 0.61
C THR A 437 31.32 -3.20 1.60
N THR A 438 32.53 -2.98 1.10
CA THR A 438 33.69 -2.47 1.86
C THR A 438 34.01 -1.03 1.52
N ASP A 439 33.45 -0.50 0.45
CA ASP A 439 33.59 0.90 0.06
C ASP A 439 32.77 1.79 1.00
N LYS A 440 33.45 2.72 1.69
CA LYS A 440 32.82 3.60 2.68
C LYS A 440 31.72 4.47 2.08
N ARG A 441 31.90 4.94 0.85
CA ARG A 441 30.94 5.83 0.20
C ARG A 441 29.69 5.07 -0.25
N GLU A 442 29.87 3.87 -0.82
CA GLU A 442 28.77 2.99 -1.17
C GLU A 442 27.99 2.58 0.09
N ARG A 443 28.71 2.25 1.17
CA ARG A 443 28.09 1.91 2.46
C ARG A 443 27.28 3.08 3.03
N ALA A 444 27.85 4.30 3.03
CA ALA A 444 27.13 5.50 3.47
C ALA A 444 25.89 5.78 2.61
N TYR A 445 25.97 5.55 1.31
CA TYR A 445 24.81 5.69 0.41
C TYR A 445 23.69 4.70 0.75
N LEU A 446 24.01 3.43 0.98
CA LEU A 446 23.05 2.40 1.39
C LEU A 446 22.40 2.69 2.74
N ILE A 447 23.21 3.14 3.73
CA ILE A 447 22.68 3.55 5.03
C ILE A 447 21.74 4.75 4.86
N ASN A 448 22.12 5.76 4.08
CA ASN A 448 21.26 6.91 3.83
C ASN A 448 19.94 6.51 3.18
N HIS A 449 19.97 5.62 2.17
CA HIS A 449 18.76 5.09 1.55
C HIS A 449 17.83 4.44 2.59
N PHE A 450 18.38 3.65 3.50
CA PHE A 450 17.60 2.99 4.54
C PHE A 450 17.06 3.97 5.60
N LEU A 451 17.88 4.97 6.01
CA LEU A 451 17.44 6.04 6.91
C LEU A 451 16.29 6.87 6.31
N GLU A 452 16.36 7.19 5.02
CA GLU A 452 15.28 7.89 4.31
C GLU A 452 13.98 7.04 4.25
N SER A 453 14.11 5.72 4.10
CA SER A 453 12.96 4.81 4.17
C SER A 453 12.28 4.87 5.54
N PHE A 454 13.04 4.86 6.65
CA PHE A 454 12.50 5.05 8.00
C PHE A 454 11.83 6.42 8.17
N ARG A 455 12.51 7.50 7.75
CA ARG A 455 11.96 8.85 7.85
C ARG A 455 10.64 8.99 7.08
N GLY A 456 10.61 8.48 5.85
CA GLY A 456 9.44 8.61 4.96
C GLY A 456 8.28 7.68 5.32
N THR A 457 8.58 6.46 5.78
CA THR A 457 7.58 5.41 5.98
C THR A 457 7.16 5.26 7.45
N VAL A 458 8.05 5.45 8.41
CA VAL A 458 7.69 5.35 9.83
C VAL A 458 7.34 6.71 10.41
N TYR A 459 8.30 7.63 10.47
CA TYR A 459 8.08 8.91 11.15
C TYR A 459 7.05 9.79 10.45
N ARG A 460 7.20 10.01 9.15
CA ARG A 460 6.29 10.87 8.39
C ARG A 460 4.87 10.31 8.36
N GLN A 461 4.71 9.00 8.16
CA GLN A 461 3.37 8.41 8.11
C GLN A 461 2.70 8.36 9.49
N THR A 462 3.47 8.22 10.56
CA THR A 462 2.94 8.34 11.92
C THR A 462 2.51 9.77 12.24
N MET A 463 3.29 10.78 11.81
CA MET A 463 2.89 12.19 11.91
C MET A 463 1.57 12.45 11.18
N PHE A 464 1.39 11.88 9.99
CA PHE A 464 0.13 11.97 9.24
C PHE A 464 -1.01 11.26 9.96
N ALA A 465 -0.76 10.07 10.52
CA ALA A 465 -1.75 9.36 11.32
C ALA A 465 -2.18 10.17 12.54
N GLU A 466 -1.24 10.78 13.25
CA GLU A 466 -1.55 11.66 14.39
C GLU A 466 -2.38 12.88 13.97
N PHE A 467 -2.05 13.49 12.83
CA PHE A 467 -2.84 14.59 12.28
C PHE A 467 -4.26 14.15 11.89
N GLU A 468 -4.40 12.98 11.27
CA GLU A 468 -5.69 12.40 10.91
C GLU A 468 -6.55 12.12 12.14
N LEU A 469 -5.95 11.55 13.19
CA LEU A 469 -6.61 11.35 14.48
C LEU A 469 -7.07 12.69 15.13
N PHE A 470 -6.24 13.74 15.01
CA PHE A 470 -6.63 15.08 15.49
C PHE A 470 -7.83 15.61 14.72
N MET A 471 -7.83 15.54 13.38
CA MET A 471 -8.96 16.00 12.57
C MET A 471 -10.26 15.27 12.94
N SER A 472 -10.18 13.95 13.06
CA SER A 472 -11.31 13.12 13.43
C SER A 472 -11.89 13.50 14.79
N ARG A 473 -11.07 13.55 15.84
CA ARG A 473 -11.49 13.91 17.19
C ARG A 473 -12.07 15.32 17.27
N LEU A 474 -11.47 16.27 16.56
CA LEU A 474 -11.98 17.64 16.53
C LEU A 474 -13.37 17.69 15.89
N ALA A 475 -13.57 17.02 14.76
CA ALA A 475 -14.85 16.95 14.09
C ALA A 475 -15.90 16.17 14.89
N GLU A 476 -15.55 15.06 15.54
CA GLU A 476 -16.41 14.27 16.42
C GLU A 476 -16.89 15.07 17.65
N SER A 477 -16.07 16.02 18.12
CA SER A 477 -16.49 16.95 19.19
C SER A 477 -17.53 17.98 18.75
N GLY A 478 -17.91 18.00 17.47
CA GLY A 478 -18.80 19.00 16.88
C GLY A 478 -18.11 20.30 16.48
N THR A 479 -16.78 20.35 16.55
CA THR A 479 -15.98 21.52 16.16
C THR A 479 -15.62 21.43 14.69
N ALA A 480 -15.89 22.50 13.92
CA ALA A 480 -15.55 22.55 12.49
C ALA A 480 -14.04 22.54 12.25
N LEU A 481 -13.59 21.82 11.23
CA LEU A 481 -12.20 21.85 10.77
C LEU A 481 -11.93 23.15 9.99
N THR A 482 -11.42 24.16 10.70
CA THR A 482 -11.02 25.41 10.07
C THR A 482 -9.60 25.32 9.52
N ALA A 483 -9.31 26.10 8.47
CA ALA A 483 -7.96 26.17 7.91
C ALA A 483 -6.90 26.50 8.96
N ASP A 484 -7.19 27.44 9.84
CA ASP A 484 -6.24 27.87 10.88
C ASP A 484 -5.98 26.74 11.89
N ALA A 485 -7.03 26.03 12.36
CA ALA A 485 -6.86 24.88 13.27
C ALA A 485 -6.01 23.75 12.64
N LEU A 486 -6.22 23.50 11.34
CA LEU A 486 -5.44 22.50 10.60
C LEU A 486 -3.98 22.95 10.43
N CYS A 487 -3.74 24.18 10.01
CA CYS A 487 -2.38 24.73 9.83
C CYS A 487 -1.61 24.79 11.16
N ASP A 488 -2.25 25.25 12.23
CA ASP A 488 -1.62 25.36 13.56
C ASP A 488 -1.19 23.97 14.06
N LYS A 489 -2.10 22.97 13.98
CA LYS A 489 -1.78 21.61 14.40
C LYS A 489 -0.72 20.96 13.54
N TYR A 490 -0.79 21.14 12.22
CA TYR A 490 0.20 20.55 11.31
C TYR A 490 1.59 21.16 11.51
N TYR A 491 1.67 22.47 11.75
CA TYR A 491 2.90 23.17 12.09
C TYR A 491 3.48 22.71 13.44
N GLU A 492 2.63 22.55 14.47
CA GLU A 492 2.99 22.01 15.78
C GLU A 492 3.62 20.62 15.65
N LEU A 493 2.96 19.72 14.88
CA LEU A 493 3.49 18.38 14.64
C LEU A 493 4.84 18.40 13.94
N ASN A 494 5.02 19.22 12.91
CA ASN A 494 6.34 19.35 12.26
C ASN A 494 7.40 19.80 13.24
N LYS A 495 7.11 20.77 14.10
CA LYS A 495 8.06 21.20 15.15
C LYS A 495 8.41 20.08 16.13
N PHE A 496 7.42 19.31 16.56
CA PHE A 496 7.64 18.20 17.47
C PHE A 496 8.48 17.08 16.81
N TYR A 497 8.10 16.66 15.58
CA TYR A 497 8.76 15.55 14.92
C TYR A 497 10.19 15.89 14.48
N PHE A 498 10.45 17.08 13.98
CA PHE A 498 11.77 17.44 13.46
C PHE A 498 12.69 18.13 14.49
N GLY A 499 12.16 18.61 15.60
CA GLY A 499 12.92 19.20 16.72
C GLY A 499 13.62 20.50 16.36
N ASP A 500 14.59 20.90 17.19
CA ASP A 500 15.28 22.19 17.11
C ASP A 500 16.45 22.18 16.10
N GLY A 501 16.79 21.05 15.51
CA GLY A 501 17.88 20.90 14.54
C GLY A 501 17.60 21.50 13.16
N ILE A 502 16.35 21.90 12.91
CA ILE A 502 15.87 22.44 11.65
C ILE A 502 15.00 23.67 11.88
N THR A 503 15.08 24.64 10.98
CA THR A 503 14.11 25.72 10.90
C THR A 503 12.85 25.20 10.24
N VAL A 504 11.78 25.08 11.02
CA VAL A 504 10.46 24.71 10.51
C VAL A 504 9.85 25.93 9.83
N ASP A 505 9.99 25.99 8.51
CA ASP A 505 9.43 27.07 7.68
C ASP A 505 7.92 27.10 7.79
N LYS A 506 7.34 28.31 7.87
CA LYS A 506 5.88 28.46 8.12
C LYS A 506 5.01 27.87 7.02
N GLU A 507 5.51 27.87 5.81
CA GLU A 507 4.86 27.35 4.62
C GLU A 507 4.51 25.87 4.74
N ILE A 508 5.26 25.10 5.54
CA ILE A 508 4.96 23.67 5.77
C ILE A 508 3.60 23.46 6.45
N ALA A 509 3.08 24.48 7.14
CA ALA A 509 1.76 24.43 7.74
C ALA A 509 0.64 24.09 6.73
N GLU A 510 0.86 24.37 5.45
CA GLU A 510 -0.10 24.12 4.38
C GLU A 510 0.05 22.73 3.71
N GLU A 511 1.05 21.94 4.10
CA GLU A 511 1.34 20.66 3.43
C GLU A 511 0.17 19.68 3.49
N TRP A 512 -0.63 19.66 4.55
CA TRP A 512 -1.80 18.79 4.66
C TRP A 512 -2.75 18.90 3.47
N ALA A 513 -2.87 20.07 2.86
CA ALA A 513 -3.78 20.35 1.75
C ALA A 513 -3.42 19.57 0.47
N ARG A 514 -2.16 19.18 0.30
CA ARG A 514 -1.68 18.42 -0.86
C ARG A 514 -1.75 16.89 -0.68
N ILE A 515 -1.96 16.39 0.54
CA ILE A 515 -1.88 14.96 0.86
C ILE A 515 -3.20 14.25 0.55
N PRO A 516 -3.29 13.42 -0.51
CA PRO A 516 -4.53 12.74 -0.88
C PRO A 516 -4.95 11.69 0.14
N HIS A 517 -4.02 11.17 0.93
CA HIS A 517 -4.24 10.08 1.88
C HIS A 517 -5.25 10.44 2.99
N PHE A 518 -5.41 11.72 3.33
CA PHE A 518 -6.42 12.16 4.30
C PHE A 518 -7.87 11.95 3.84
N PHE A 519 -8.06 11.49 2.61
CA PHE A 519 -9.35 11.03 2.08
C PHE A 519 -9.49 9.50 2.08
N TYR A 520 -8.49 8.75 2.61
CA TYR A 520 -8.44 7.28 2.60
C TYR A 520 -8.69 6.66 3.99
N ASN A 521 -9.32 7.38 4.91
CA ASN A 521 -9.90 6.87 6.15
C ASN A 521 -8.92 6.06 7.01
N PHE A 522 -7.99 6.73 7.67
CA PHE A 522 -6.99 6.10 8.55
C PHE A 522 -6.13 5.04 7.86
N TYR A 523 -5.74 5.31 6.62
CA TYR A 523 -4.94 4.36 5.83
C TYR A 523 -3.45 4.40 6.20
N VAL A 524 -2.89 5.61 6.45
CA VAL A 524 -1.42 5.83 6.43
C VAL A 524 -0.64 5.15 7.55
N PHE A 525 -1.26 4.86 8.69
CA PHE A 525 -0.59 4.17 9.80
C PHE A 525 -0.09 2.77 9.41
N GLN A 526 -0.72 2.15 8.43
CA GLN A 526 -0.37 0.82 7.94
C GLN A 526 1.00 0.78 7.27
N TYR A 527 1.48 1.87 6.71
CA TYR A 527 2.85 1.98 6.21
C TYR A 527 3.86 1.79 7.34
N ALA A 528 3.67 2.52 8.45
CA ALA A 528 4.59 2.47 9.59
C ALA A 528 4.53 1.12 10.33
N THR A 529 3.34 0.56 10.53
CA THR A 529 3.17 -0.75 11.17
C THR A 529 3.73 -1.87 10.29
N GLY A 530 3.46 -1.85 8.98
CA GLY A 530 3.96 -2.83 8.03
C GLY A 530 5.49 -2.82 7.93
N PHE A 531 6.10 -1.63 7.85
CA PHE A 531 7.56 -1.47 7.83
C PHE A 531 8.20 -1.98 9.13
N SER A 532 7.63 -1.63 10.28
CA SER A 532 8.14 -2.07 11.59
C SER A 532 8.05 -3.59 11.75
N ALA A 533 6.92 -4.19 11.34
CA ALA A 533 6.75 -5.63 11.35
C ALA A 533 7.76 -6.34 10.43
N ALA A 534 8.00 -5.80 9.23
CA ALA A 534 8.97 -6.33 8.28
C ALA A 534 10.41 -6.27 8.82
N CYS A 535 10.80 -5.16 9.47
CA CYS A 535 12.10 -5.04 10.14
C CYS A 535 12.28 -6.10 11.23
N ALA A 536 11.26 -6.30 12.07
CA ALA A 536 11.29 -7.31 13.13
C ALA A 536 11.39 -8.73 12.56
N ILE A 537 10.61 -9.06 11.53
CA ILE A 537 10.67 -10.37 10.85
C ILE A 537 12.03 -10.59 10.20
N ALA A 538 12.56 -9.63 9.45
CA ALA A 538 13.87 -9.74 8.80
C ALA A 538 14.99 -9.91 9.83
N ASN A 539 14.93 -9.21 10.96
CA ASN A 539 15.87 -9.38 12.06
C ASN A 539 15.80 -10.79 12.65
N ARG A 540 14.62 -11.32 12.92
CA ARG A 540 14.43 -12.70 13.38
C ARG A 540 15.01 -13.72 12.38
N ILE A 541 14.73 -13.55 11.08
CA ILE A 541 15.28 -14.44 10.03
C ILE A 541 16.81 -14.46 10.07
N LEU A 542 17.44 -13.31 10.21
CA LEU A 542 18.91 -13.20 10.22
C LEU A 542 19.56 -13.69 11.52
N THR A 543 18.86 -13.63 12.65
CA THR A 543 19.42 -13.99 13.98
C THR A 543 19.00 -15.37 14.47
N GLU A 544 17.76 -15.83 14.19
CA GLU A 544 17.21 -17.09 14.65
C GLU A 544 17.24 -18.20 13.57
N GLY A 545 17.49 -17.83 12.30
CA GLY A 545 17.66 -18.77 11.19
C GLY A 545 16.41 -19.57 10.85
N GLU A 546 16.56 -20.90 10.68
CA GLU A 546 15.52 -21.79 10.15
C GLU A 546 14.19 -21.72 10.90
N THR A 547 14.20 -21.52 12.22
CA THR A 547 12.98 -21.41 13.02
C THR A 547 12.16 -20.20 12.60
N ALA A 548 12.78 -19.01 12.50
CA ALA A 548 12.11 -17.79 12.07
C ALA A 548 11.67 -17.87 10.61
N VAL A 549 12.44 -18.52 9.75
CA VAL A 549 12.07 -18.77 8.35
C VAL A 549 10.81 -19.64 8.26
N ALA A 550 10.73 -20.70 9.06
CA ALA A 550 9.55 -21.56 9.12
C ALA A 550 8.29 -20.79 9.58
N ASP A 551 8.44 -19.92 10.58
CA ASP A 551 7.36 -19.06 11.07
C ASP A 551 6.95 -18.02 10.01
N TYR A 552 7.90 -17.41 9.31
CA TYR A 552 7.62 -16.51 8.21
C TYR A 552 6.87 -17.19 7.06
N LYS A 553 7.21 -18.42 6.71
CA LYS A 553 6.47 -19.19 5.68
C LYS A 553 5.04 -19.54 6.11
N LYS A 554 4.79 -19.74 7.42
CA LYS A 554 3.41 -19.87 7.92
C LYS A 554 2.64 -18.57 7.71
N PHE A 555 3.26 -17.41 7.98
CA PHE A 555 2.68 -16.10 7.72
C PHE A 555 2.34 -15.94 6.23
N LEU A 556 3.28 -16.19 5.31
CA LEU A 556 3.05 -16.09 3.86
C LEU A 556 1.90 -17.00 3.38
N SER A 557 1.73 -18.15 4.03
CA SER A 557 0.74 -19.16 3.65
C SER A 557 -0.63 -18.98 4.32
N ALA A 558 -0.77 -18.00 5.22
CA ALA A 558 -1.98 -17.82 6.01
C ALA A 558 -3.13 -17.15 5.26
N GLY A 559 -2.85 -16.32 4.24
CA GLY A 559 -3.89 -15.57 3.51
C GLY A 559 -4.77 -14.76 4.45
N GLY A 560 -6.09 -14.90 4.30
CA GLY A 560 -7.11 -14.30 5.17
C GLY A 560 -7.74 -15.28 6.16
N SER A 561 -7.06 -16.38 6.51
CA SER A 561 -7.61 -17.43 7.39
C SER A 561 -7.81 -16.99 8.85
N MET A 562 -7.18 -15.89 9.26
CA MET A 562 -7.29 -15.28 10.59
C MET A 562 -7.32 -13.75 10.46
N ASP A 563 -7.51 -13.05 11.59
CA ASP A 563 -7.30 -11.61 11.64
C ASP A 563 -5.82 -11.24 11.41
N PRO A 564 -5.51 -10.03 10.93
CA PRO A 564 -4.15 -9.66 10.52
C PRO A 564 -3.13 -9.67 11.67
N ILE A 565 -3.57 -9.39 12.89
CA ILE A 565 -2.69 -9.44 14.06
C ILE A 565 -2.28 -10.89 14.37
N SER A 566 -3.24 -11.81 14.34
CA SER A 566 -2.99 -13.24 14.51
C SER A 566 -2.08 -13.80 13.42
N ILE A 567 -2.26 -13.33 12.17
CA ILE A 567 -1.38 -13.69 11.04
C ILE A 567 0.06 -13.23 11.29
N LEU A 568 0.28 -12.00 11.76
CA LEU A 568 1.62 -11.50 12.09
C LEU A 568 2.26 -12.25 13.26
N LYS A 569 1.46 -12.70 14.23
CA LYS A 569 1.94 -13.53 15.33
C LYS A 569 2.49 -14.88 14.86
N LEU A 570 2.05 -15.41 13.71
CA LEU A 570 2.67 -16.61 13.11
C LEU A 570 4.15 -16.37 12.75
N ALA A 571 4.48 -15.14 12.31
CA ALA A 571 5.87 -14.72 12.08
C ALA A 571 6.59 -14.24 13.34
N GLY A 572 5.97 -14.39 14.54
CA GLY A 572 6.52 -14.01 15.83
C GLY A 572 6.46 -12.50 16.12
N VAL A 573 5.62 -11.75 15.42
CA VAL A 573 5.46 -10.29 15.60
C VAL A 573 4.08 -9.96 16.13
N ASP A 574 4.02 -9.33 17.31
CA ASP A 574 2.77 -8.89 17.95
C ASP A 574 2.61 -7.36 17.87
N MET A 575 1.86 -6.89 16.89
CA MET A 575 1.59 -5.46 16.70
C MET A 575 0.62 -4.87 17.73
N THR A 576 0.04 -5.66 18.62
CA THR A 576 -0.72 -5.12 19.78
C THR A 576 0.19 -4.52 20.85
N THR A 577 1.49 -4.69 20.72
CA THR A 577 2.52 -4.12 21.59
C THR A 577 3.37 -3.08 20.85
N ALA A 578 4.05 -2.23 21.58
CA ALA A 578 5.00 -1.28 21.01
C ALA A 578 6.34 -1.92 20.58
N ALA A 579 6.60 -3.18 20.93
CA ALA A 579 7.90 -3.82 20.75
C ALA A 579 8.41 -3.80 19.29
N PRO A 580 7.62 -4.20 18.26
CA PRO A 580 8.11 -4.19 16.89
C PRO A 580 8.50 -2.80 16.39
N VAL A 581 7.75 -1.77 16.78
CA VAL A 581 8.04 -0.38 16.42
C VAL A 581 9.30 0.10 17.12
N ASN A 582 9.45 -0.18 18.42
CA ASN A 582 10.64 0.20 19.19
C ASN A 582 11.90 -0.48 18.64
N GLU A 583 11.84 -1.75 18.25
CA GLU A 583 12.97 -2.48 17.63
C GLU A 583 13.36 -1.87 16.29
N ALA A 584 12.38 -1.52 15.45
CA ALA A 584 12.63 -0.84 14.18
C ALA A 584 13.30 0.53 14.39
N LEU A 585 12.81 1.33 15.34
CA LEU A 585 13.36 2.66 15.64
C LEU A 585 14.73 2.59 16.33
N LYS A 586 15.01 1.56 17.11
CA LYS A 586 16.35 1.28 17.63
C LYS A 586 17.35 1.02 16.48
N LEU A 587 16.96 0.20 15.48
CA LEU A 587 17.77 -0.03 14.29
C LEU A 587 18.05 1.29 13.55
N PHE A 588 17.06 2.18 13.45
CA PHE A 588 17.25 3.51 12.87
C PHE A 588 18.34 4.30 13.62
N GLY A 589 18.29 4.29 14.96
CA GLY A 589 19.33 4.92 15.81
C GLY A 589 20.72 4.34 15.57
N GLU A 590 20.85 3.01 15.51
CA GLU A 590 22.12 2.32 15.24
C GLU A 590 22.70 2.68 13.86
N LEU A 591 21.85 2.81 12.84
CA LEU A 591 22.26 3.23 11.48
C LEU A 591 22.75 4.69 11.45
N ILE A 592 22.17 5.57 12.27
CA ILE A 592 22.65 6.96 12.39
C ILE A 592 24.04 6.98 13.02
N ASP A 593 24.29 6.19 14.08
CA ASP A 593 25.60 6.09 14.74
C ASP A 593 26.65 5.60 13.74
N GLU A 594 26.35 4.56 12.98
CA GLU A 594 27.23 4.04 11.93
C GLU A 594 27.51 5.08 10.84
N MET A 595 26.49 5.83 10.42
CA MET A 595 26.65 6.90 9.42
C MET A 595 27.57 8.02 9.93
N GLU A 596 27.44 8.41 11.21
CA GLU A 596 28.33 9.39 11.84
C GLU A 596 29.80 8.95 11.84
N GLU A 597 30.05 7.65 12.16
CA GLU A 597 31.39 7.06 12.14
C GLU A 597 32.01 7.00 10.74
N LEU A 598 31.20 6.65 9.73
CA LEU A 598 31.64 6.55 8.33
C LEU A 598 32.04 7.91 7.74
N MET A 599 31.33 8.97 8.15
CA MET A 599 31.48 10.33 7.61
C MET A 599 32.37 11.25 8.46
N ALA A 600 32.87 10.76 9.62
CA ALA A 600 33.84 11.45 10.44
C ALA A 600 35.25 11.38 9.82
#